data_5e576bb11d09c7e5c6d1c4a9c28869e7
#
_entry.id   5e576bb11d09c7e5c6d1c4a9c28869e7
#
_cell.length_a   1.000
_cell.length_b   1.000
_cell.length_c   1.000
_cell.angle_alpha   90.00
_cell.angle_beta   90.00
_cell.angle_gamma   90.00
#
_symmetry.space_group_name_H-M   'P 1'
#
loop_
_entity.id
_entity.type
_entity.pdbx_description
1 polymer ?
#
loop_
_entity_poly.entity_id
_entity_poly.type
_entity_poly.pdbx_seq_one_letter_code
_entity_poly.pdbx_strand_id
1 'polypeptide(L)'
;MKLIGYLSALLPLALVLHFTGSTALAQDKAQAKIQASSIQILMVQSDEVKLPVEFQLALYENLIEQVQKTNKFQHVYRDGDTAAANAADLVILHSNVYGFKKGSEGKRQVTTVAGATQIKVHCLFTEKAGKSELAQDVTGNVRFIGGNLRATFDFAKKVAQIVVTNFQ
;
A
#
# COMPACT_ATOMS: atom_id res chain seq x y z
N MET A 1 -6.79 57.37 -75.92
CA MET A 1 -7.66 56.41 -75.25
C MET A 1 -6.84 55.81 -74.13
N LYS A 2 -7.27 55.99 -72.91
CA LYS A 2 -6.52 55.68 -71.66
C LYS A 2 -6.82 54.29 -71.19
N LEU A 3 -5.80 53.45 -70.99
CA LEU A 3 -5.89 52.18 -70.30
C LEU A 3 -5.38 52.36 -68.87
N ILE A 4 -6.25 52.05 -67.90
CA ILE A 4 -5.99 52.14 -66.49
C ILE A 4 -5.60 50.71 -66.04
N GLY A 5 -4.36 50.61 -65.51
CA GLY A 5 -3.86 49.37 -64.95
C GLY A 5 -4.31 49.25 -63.49
N TYR A 6 -4.92 48.13 -63.14
CA TYR A 6 -5.21 47.76 -61.76
C TYR A 6 -4.04 46.99 -61.16
N LEU A 7 -3.45 47.53 -60.14
CA LEU A 7 -2.40 46.95 -59.34
C LEU A 7 -3.06 46.15 -58.21
N SER A 8 -3.05 44.77 -58.30
CA SER A 8 -3.55 43.87 -57.25
C SER A 8 -2.46 43.72 -56.20
N ALA A 9 -2.68 44.26 -55.03
CA ALA A 9 -1.85 44.01 -53.86
C ALA A 9 -2.28 42.68 -53.19
N LEU A 10 -1.42 41.68 -53.27
CA LEU A 10 -1.55 40.42 -52.48
C LEU A 10 -1.05 40.63 -51.06
N LEU A 11 -1.95 40.58 -50.09
CA LEU A 11 -1.64 40.59 -48.67
C LEU A 11 -1.35 39.18 -48.22
N PRO A 12 -0.22 38.83 -47.61
CA PRO A 12 -0.01 37.52 -47.02
C PRO A 12 -0.73 37.44 -45.68
N LEU A 13 -1.70 36.53 -45.57
CA LEU A 13 -2.38 36.14 -44.33
C LEU A 13 -1.43 35.31 -43.49
N ALA A 14 -0.79 35.92 -42.49
CA ALA A 14 0.02 35.22 -41.52
C ALA A 14 -0.89 34.48 -40.52
N LEU A 15 -1.00 33.13 -40.68
CA LEU A 15 -1.70 32.27 -39.77
C LEU A 15 -0.83 32.06 -38.54
N VAL A 16 -1.09 32.80 -37.46
CA VAL A 16 -0.43 32.60 -36.16
C VAL A 16 -1.14 31.45 -35.47
N LEU A 17 -0.53 30.23 -35.51
CA LEU A 17 -0.94 29.12 -34.68
C LEU A 17 -0.55 29.39 -33.22
N HIS A 18 -1.53 29.78 -32.41
CA HIS A 18 -1.36 29.82 -30.95
C HIS A 18 -1.42 28.40 -30.42
N PHE A 19 -0.26 27.81 -30.16
CA PHE A 19 -0.14 26.58 -29.37
C PHE A 19 -0.38 26.95 -27.89
N THR A 20 -1.63 26.91 -27.45
CA THR A 20 -1.95 26.91 -26.02
C THR A 20 -1.58 25.57 -25.45
N GLY A 21 -0.34 25.44 -25.00
CA GLY A 21 0.10 24.31 -24.20
C GLY A 21 -0.67 24.30 -22.88
N SER A 22 -1.75 23.53 -22.80
CA SER A 22 -2.38 23.20 -21.52
C SER A 22 -1.40 22.33 -20.74
N THR A 23 -0.60 22.94 -19.87
CA THR A 23 0.06 22.24 -18.78
C THR A 23 -1.03 21.72 -17.87
N ALA A 24 -1.46 20.47 -18.08
CA ALA A 24 -2.23 19.74 -17.10
C ALA A 24 -1.33 19.59 -15.86
N LEU A 25 -1.50 20.50 -14.91
CA LEU A 25 -1.03 20.29 -13.55
C LEU A 25 -1.74 19.02 -13.07
N ALA A 26 -0.99 17.93 -12.98
CA ALA A 26 -1.42 16.76 -12.25
C ALA A 26 -1.66 17.24 -10.81
N GLN A 27 -2.90 17.58 -10.48
CA GLN A 27 -3.34 17.73 -9.12
C GLN A 27 -3.16 16.37 -8.48
N ASP A 28 -2.10 16.25 -7.70
CA ASP A 28 -1.92 15.18 -6.73
C ASP A 28 -3.12 15.30 -5.77
N LYS A 29 -4.19 14.55 -6.08
CA LYS A 29 -5.36 14.47 -5.19
C LYS A 29 -4.84 13.80 -3.94
N ALA A 30 -4.54 14.61 -2.92
CA ALA A 30 -4.32 14.10 -1.59
C ALA A 30 -5.51 13.19 -1.26
N GLN A 31 -5.26 11.89 -1.25
CA GLN A 31 -6.29 10.90 -1.00
C GLN A 31 -6.83 11.16 0.40
N ALA A 32 -8.13 11.42 0.51
CA ALA A 32 -8.75 11.68 1.80
C ALA A 32 -8.48 10.49 2.73
N LYS A 33 -8.00 10.77 3.93
CA LYS A 33 -7.71 9.72 4.91
C LYS A 33 -8.99 9.04 5.35
N ILE A 34 -8.90 7.73 5.57
CA ILE A 34 -10.00 6.91 6.05
C ILE A 34 -10.19 7.21 7.54
N GLN A 35 -11.42 7.59 7.91
CA GLN A 35 -11.82 7.84 9.29
C GLN A 35 -12.20 6.51 9.94
N ALA A 36 -11.43 6.08 10.92
CA ALA A 36 -11.76 4.87 11.68
C ALA A 36 -11.24 4.97 13.12
N SER A 37 -12.10 4.72 14.08
CA SER A 37 -11.72 4.68 15.50
C SER A 37 -11.19 3.32 15.94
N SER A 38 -11.46 2.27 15.17
CA SER A 38 -11.15 0.90 15.52
C SER A 38 -10.69 0.09 14.31
N ILE A 39 -9.83 -0.91 14.57
CA ILE A 39 -9.42 -1.89 13.57
C ILE A 39 -9.55 -3.30 14.13
N GLN A 40 -10.03 -4.25 13.34
CA GLN A 40 -9.94 -5.67 13.60
C GLN A 40 -8.93 -6.30 12.65
N ILE A 41 -7.96 -7.02 13.19
CA ILE A 41 -6.94 -7.74 12.43
C ILE A 41 -7.34 -9.21 12.43
N LEU A 42 -7.69 -9.73 11.24
CA LEU A 42 -8.03 -11.13 11.08
C LEU A 42 -6.78 -12.01 11.00
N MET A 43 -6.93 -13.29 11.35
CA MET A 43 -5.85 -14.27 11.23
C MET A 43 -5.33 -14.29 9.78
N VAL A 44 -4.02 -14.29 9.65
CA VAL A 44 -3.34 -14.27 8.35
C VAL A 44 -3.66 -15.58 7.60
N GLN A 45 -4.13 -15.46 6.37
CA GLN A 45 -4.41 -16.57 5.46
C GLN A 45 -3.18 -16.91 4.61
N SER A 46 -3.07 -18.14 4.15
CA SER A 46 -1.96 -18.60 3.30
C SER A 46 -2.40 -19.74 2.38
N ASP A 47 -3.50 -19.54 1.65
CA ASP A 47 -4.15 -20.59 0.87
C ASP A 47 -3.30 -21.04 -0.35
N GLU A 48 -2.54 -20.10 -0.92
CA GLU A 48 -1.76 -20.35 -2.14
C GLU A 48 -0.33 -20.85 -1.85
N VAL A 49 0.17 -20.69 -0.63
CA VAL A 49 1.54 -21.03 -0.27
C VAL A 49 1.60 -21.78 1.04
N LYS A 50 2.46 -22.80 1.10
CA LYS A 50 2.71 -23.52 2.35
C LYS A 50 3.56 -22.67 3.29
N LEU A 51 2.89 -21.94 4.19
CA LEU A 51 3.54 -21.13 5.22
C LEU A 51 3.69 -21.94 6.51
N PRO A 52 4.89 -22.02 7.12
CA PRO A 52 5.05 -22.65 8.44
C PRO A 52 4.23 -21.88 9.50
N VAL A 53 3.66 -22.63 10.45
CA VAL A 53 2.77 -22.07 11.49
C VAL A 53 3.45 -20.97 12.30
N GLU A 54 4.73 -21.11 12.60
CA GLU A 54 5.51 -20.12 13.31
C GLU A 54 5.59 -18.76 12.57
N PHE A 55 5.60 -18.79 11.22
CA PHE A 55 5.56 -17.56 10.42
C PHE A 55 4.16 -16.95 10.41
N GLN A 56 3.12 -17.78 10.31
CA GLN A 56 1.73 -17.31 10.32
C GLN A 56 1.40 -16.61 11.65
N LEU A 57 1.74 -17.23 12.78
CA LEU A 57 1.57 -16.64 14.11
C LEU A 57 2.40 -15.36 14.27
N ALA A 58 3.67 -15.37 13.84
CA ALA A 58 4.54 -14.21 13.95
C ALA A 58 4.07 -13.05 13.08
N LEU A 59 3.52 -13.30 11.89
CA LEU A 59 2.89 -12.28 11.07
C LEU A 59 1.72 -11.62 11.82
N TYR A 60 0.83 -12.43 12.35
CA TYR A 60 -0.37 -11.97 13.06
C TYR A 60 -0.02 -11.15 14.31
N GLU A 61 0.83 -11.67 15.19
CA GLU A 61 1.22 -10.98 16.43
C GLU A 61 2.00 -9.69 16.15
N ASN A 62 2.93 -9.73 15.20
CA ASN A 62 3.67 -8.52 14.82
C ASN A 62 2.75 -7.46 14.19
N LEU A 63 1.74 -7.85 13.40
CA LEU A 63 0.75 -6.92 12.87
C LEU A 63 0.02 -6.19 14.00
N ILE A 64 -0.53 -6.93 14.96
CA ILE A 64 -1.24 -6.37 16.11
C ILE A 64 -0.33 -5.39 16.85
N GLU A 65 0.88 -5.82 17.20
CA GLU A 65 1.84 -5.00 17.95
C GLU A 65 2.20 -3.71 17.19
N GLN A 66 2.53 -3.81 15.90
CA GLN A 66 2.98 -2.65 15.13
C GLN A 66 1.82 -1.69 14.81
N VAL A 67 0.61 -2.19 14.58
CA VAL A 67 -0.58 -1.36 14.38
C VAL A 67 -0.95 -0.64 15.69
N GLN A 68 -0.92 -1.32 16.84
CA GLN A 68 -1.14 -0.68 18.15
C GLN A 68 -0.15 0.47 18.40
N LYS A 69 1.11 0.30 18.05
CA LYS A 69 2.15 1.33 18.20
C LYS A 69 1.94 2.57 17.35
N THR A 70 1.09 2.51 16.33
CA THR A 70 0.76 3.70 15.52
C THR A 70 -0.11 4.71 16.27
N ASN A 71 -0.83 4.27 17.30
CA ASN A 71 -1.83 5.05 18.03
C ASN A 71 -2.88 5.72 17.14
N LYS A 72 -3.15 5.13 15.94
CA LYS A 72 -4.17 5.63 15.00
C LYS A 72 -5.57 5.16 15.36
N PHE A 73 -5.67 4.04 16.03
CA PHE A 73 -6.92 3.46 16.47
C PHE A 73 -7.03 3.46 17.99
N GLN A 74 -8.20 3.77 18.50
CA GLN A 74 -8.51 3.68 19.93
C GLN A 74 -8.56 2.21 20.38
N HIS A 75 -9.05 1.33 19.48
CA HIS A 75 -9.16 -0.10 19.74
C HIS A 75 -8.58 -0.92 18.58
N VAL A 76 -7.75 -1.89 18.93
CA VAL A 76 -7.22 -2.90 17.99
C VAL A 76 -7.72 -4.24 18.45
N TYR A 77 -8.71 -4.77 17.72
CA TYR A 77 -9.34 -6.05 17.99
C TYR A 77 -8.61 -7.19 17.29
N ARG A 78 -8.60 -8.35 17.94
CA ARG A 78 -8.10 -9.60 17.39
C ARG A 78 -9.18 -10.30 16.57
N ASP A 79 -8.78 -11.29 15.79
CA ASP A 79 -9.72 -12.21 15.14
C ASP A 79 -10.56 -12.94 16.20
N GLY A 80 -11.87 -13.04 15.93
CA GLY A 80 -12.83 -13.63 16.85
C GLY A 80 -13.23 -12.76 18.05
N ASP A 81 -12.72 -11.54 18.19
CA ASP A 81 -13.15 -10.63 19.25
C ASP A 81 -14.57 -10.15 19.00
N THR A 82 -15.49 -10.56 19.87
CA THR A 82 -16.92 -10.21 19.77
C THR A 82 -17.18 -8.73 20.00
N ALA A 83 -16.29 -8.00 20.70
CA ALA A 83 -16.43 -6.56 20.90
C ALA A 83 -16.31 -5.77 19.59
N ALA A 84 -15.57 -6.28 18.61
CA ALA A 84 -15.46 -5.69 17.28
C ALA A 84 -16.81 -5.59 16.55
N ALA A 85 -17.75 -6.51 16.84
CA ALA A 85 -19.09 -6.51 16.24
C ALA A 85 -19.90 -5.25 16.58
N ASN A 86 -19.64 -4.63 17.73
CA ASN A 86 -20.34 -3.45 18.22
C ASN A 86 -19.60 -2.13 17.91
N ALA A 87 -18.39 -2.18 17.34
CA ALA A 87 -17.64 -0.98 16.99
C ALA A 87 -18.31 -0.26 15.79
N ALA A 88 -18.56 1.06 15.93
CA ALA A 88 -19.25 1.87 14.94
C ALA A 88 -18.36 2.13 13.70
N ASP A 89 -17.13 2.56 13.93
CA ASP A 89 -16.18 2.95 12.88
C ASP A 89 -15.04 1.93 12.82
N LEU A 90 -15.39 0.71 12.38
CA LEU A 90 -14.48 -0.42 12.31
C LEU A 90 -13.92 -0.59 10.91
N VAL A 91 -12.60 -0.69 10.84
CA VAL A 91 -11.89 -1.22 9.67
C VAL A 91 -11.46 -2.66 9.95
N ILE A 92 -11.58 -3.51 8.96
CA ILE A 92 -11.17 -4.91 9.02
C ILE A 92 -9.95 -5.09 8.12
N LEU A 93 -8.86 -5.61 8.68
CA LEU A 93 -7.66 -5.97 7.92
C LEU A 93 -7.66 -7.46 7.61
N HIS A 94 -7.75 -7.78 6.33
CA HIS A 94 -7.52 -9.10 5.77
C HIS A 94 -6.09 -9.18 5.23
N SER A 95 -5.39 -10.26 5.54
CA SER A 95 -4.02 -10.49 5.08
C SER A 95 -3.89 -11.88 4.49
N ASN A 96 -3.54 -11.98 3.20
CA ASN A 96 -3.32 -13.27 2.53
C ASN A 96 -1.89 -13.36 1.98
N VAL A 97 -1.15 -14.38 2.41
CA VAL A 97 0.21 -14.65 1.94
C VAL A 97 0.15 -15.38 0.60
N TYR A 98 0.63 -14.73 -0.45
CA TYR A 98 0.71 -15.29 -1.80
C TYR A 98 2.14 -15.63 -2.24
N GLY A 99 3.14 -15.34 -1.40
CA GLY A 99 4.53 -15.68 -1.70
C GLY A 99 5.38 -15.84 -0.45
N PHE A 100 6.11 -16.95 -0.38
CA PHE A 100 7.04 -17.24 0.72
C PHE A 100 8.33 -17.87 0.22
N LYS A 101 9.45 -17.28 0.61
CA LYS A 101 10.79 -17.83 0.37
C LYS A 101 11.55 -17.85 1.68
N LYS A 102 11.75 -19.04 2.25
CA LYS A 102 12.62 -19.22 3.41
C LYS A 102 14.07 -19.10 2.99
N GLY A 103 14.78 -18.16 3.57
CA GLY A 103 16.19 -17.95 3.36
C GLY A 103 17.07 -18.84 4.26
N SER A 104 18.37 -18.67 4.12
CA SER A 104 19.38 -19.36 4.94
C SER A 104 20.13 -18.34 5.78
N GLU A 105 20.08 -18.50 7.09
CA GLU A 105 20.80 -17.64 8.04
C GLU A 105 22.31 -17.71 7.85
N GLY A 106 22.86 -18.91 7.64
CA GLY A 106 24.27 -19.11 7.38
C GLY A 106 24.75 -18.43 6.08
N LYS A 107 23.93 -18.47 5.01
CA LYS A 107 24.27 -17.75 3.77
C LYS A 107 24.26 -16.23 3.95
N ARG A 108 23.34 -15.70 4.77
CA ARG A 108 23.28 -14.23 5.05
C ARG A 108 24.48 -13.73 5.85
N GLN A 109 25.13 -14.59 6.64
CA GLN A 109 26.34 -14.21 7.37
C GLN A 109 27.56 -14.03 6.44
N VAL A 110 27.55 -14.71 5.29
CA VAL A 110 28.69 -14.74 4.36
C VAL A 110 28.48 -13.79 3.18
N THR A 111 27.22 -13.59 2.75
CA THR A 111 26.91 -12.76 1.58
C THR A 111 25.73 -11.83 1.84
N THR A 112 25.78 -10.62 1.30
CA THR A 112 24.68 -9.64 1.40
C THR A 112 23.54 -9.92 0.41
N VAL A 113 23.71 -10.81 -0.55
CA VAL A 113 22.77 -11.03 -1.66
C VAL A 113 22.05 -12.36 -1.54
N ALA A 114 22.74 -13.41 -1.03
CA ALA A 114 22.16 -14.75 -0.93
C ALA A 114 21.58 -15.01 0.47
N GLY A 115 20.52 -15.82 0.54
CA GLY A 115 19.95 -16.27 1.80
C GLY A 115 18.85 -15.41 2.38
N ALA A 116 18.35 -14.42 1.64
CA ALA A 116 17.23 -13.59 2.09
C ALA A 116 15.95 -14.42 2.30
N THR A 117 15.24 -14.15 3.41
CA THR A 117 13.85 -14.58 3.59
C THR A 117 12.92 -13.50 3.08
N GLN A 118 11.87 -13.90 2.36
CA GLN A 118 10.88 -12.98 1.81
C GLN A 118 9.48 -13.54 2.03
N ILE A 119 8.55 -12.66 2.43
CA ILE A 119 7.13 -12.95 2.56
C ILE A 119 6.37 -11.88 1.79
N LYS A 120 5.49 -12.28 0.87
CA LYS A 120 4.62 -11.38 0.10
C LYS A 120 3.19 -11.56 0.56
N VAL A 121 2.55 -10.48 0.95
CA VAL A 121 1.20 -10.49 1.53
C VAL A 121 0.34 -9.45 0.84
N HIS A 122 -0.83 -9.87 0.41
CA HIS A 122 -1.90 -8.98 -0.01
C HIS A 122 -2.67 -8.53 1.24
N CYS A 123 -2.70 -7.22 1.49
CA CYS A 123 -3.40 -6.60 2.60
C CYS A 123 -4.61 -5.84 2.08
N LEU A 124 -5.80 -6.17 2.56
CA LEU A 124 -7.05 -5.51 2.23
C LEU A 124 -7.66 -4.92 3.49
N PHE A 125 -7.80 -3.60 3.52
CA PHE A 125 -8.50 -2.88 4.57
C PHE A 125 -9.89 -2.53 4.05
N THR A 126 -10.93 -3.01 4.73
CA THR A 126 -12.33 -2.76 4.40
C THR A 126 -13.03 -2.08 5.56
N GLU A 127 -13.77 -1.01 5.32
CA GLU A 127 -14.67 -0.48 6.33
C GLU A 127 -15.86 -1.44 6.51
N LYS A 128 -16.25 -1.68 7.76
CA LYS A 128 -17.43 -2.51 8.08
C LYS A 128 -18.69 -2.02 7.38
N ALA A 129 -18.82 -0.71 7.17
CA ALA A 129 -19.92 -0.10 6.44
C ALA A 129 -19.82 -0.24 4.91
N GLY A 130 -18.74 -0.85 4.38
CA GLY A 130 -18.52 -1.05 2.94
C GLY A 130 -18.28 0.24 2.15
N LYS A 131 -17.87 1.33 2.82
CA LYS A 131 -17.71 2.65 2.17
C LYS A 131 -16.38 2.83 1.47
N SER A 132 -15.33 2.21 1.96
CA SER A 132 -13.99 2.31 1.36
C SER A 132 -13.21 1.02 1.48
N GLU A 133 -12.33 0.83 0.51
CA GLU A 133 -11.37 -0.27 0.47
C GLU A 133 -9.98 0.28 0.17
N LEU A 134 -8.98 -0.22 0.87
CA LEU A 134 -7.57 0.03 0.57
C LEU A 134 -6.86 -1.30 0.43
N ALA A 135 -6.43 -1.62 -0.78
CA ALA A 135 -5.66 -2.83 -1.08
C ALA A 135 -4.19 -2.48 -1.31
N GLN A 136 -3.28 -3.25 -0.69
CA GLN A 136 -1.85 -3.06 -0.80
C GLN A 136 -1.09 -4.38 -0.78
N ASP A 137 -0.14 -4.54 -1.70
CA ASP A 137 0.81 -5.64 -1.67
C ASP A 137 2.04 -5.23 -0.85
N VAL A 138 2.29 -5.97 0.23
CA VAL A 138 3.37 -5.68 1.16
C VAL A 138 4.36 -6.84 1.19
N THR A 139 5.65 -6.52 1.05
CA THR A 139 6.71 -7.52 1.13
C THR A 139 7.54 -7.33 2.39
N GLY A 140 7.55 -8.34 3.26
CA GLY A 140 8.47 -8.44 4.38
C GLY A 140 9.76 -9.14 3.98
N ASN A 141 10.91 -8.61 4.42
CA ASN A 141 12.23 -9.15 4.07
C ASN A 141 13.16 -9.19 5.27
N VAL A 142 14.04 -10.21 5.29
CA VAL A 142 15.30 -10.14 6.02
C VAL A 142 16.44 -10.47 5.08
N ARG A 143 17.35 -9.50 4.88
CA ARG A 143 18.47 -9.62 3.92
C ARG A 143 19.81 -9.79 4.62
N PHE A 144 19.96 -9.24 5.82
CA PHE A 144 21.22 -9.20 6.57
C PHE A 144 21.13 -10.09 7.82
N ILE A 145 21.79 -9.69 8.89
CA ILE A 145 21.86 -10.42 10.15
C ILE A 145 20.47 -10.57 10.77
N GLY A 146 20.18 -11.75 11.32
CA GLY A 146 18.96 -12.05 12.09
C GLY A 146 18.22 -13.27 11.61
N GLY A 147 17.35 -13.77 12.47
CA GLY A 147 16.51 -14.94 12.21
C GLY A 147 15.52 -14.71 11.07
N ASN A 148 15.05 -15.79 10.46
CA ASN A 148 14.12 -15.74 9.35
C ASN A 148 12.80 -15.01 9.71
N LEU A 149 12.35 -15.14 10.96
CA LEU A 149 11.13 -14.48 11.46
C LEU A 149 11.21 -12.93 11.46
N ARG A 150 12.39 -12.33 11.34
CA ARG A 150 12.48 -10.87 11.17
C ARG A 150 11.78 -10.35 9.92
N ALA A 151 11.55 -11.21 8.92
CA ALA A 151 10.77 -10.82 7.74
C ALA A 151 9.31 -10.50 8.10
N THR A 152 8.73 -11.15 9.11
CA THR A 152 7.37 -10.87 9.59
C THR A 152 7.29 -9.53 10.30
N PHE A 153 8.31 -9.17 11.06
CA PHE A 153 8.42 -7.86 11.71
C PHE A 153 8.60 -6.72 10.68
N ASP A 154 9.46 -6.91 9.66
CA ASP A 154 9.64 -5.93 8.58
C ASP A 154 8.32 -5.71 7.81
N PHE A 155 7.58 -6.79 7.53
CA PHE A 155 6.24 -6.72 6.96
C PHE A 155 5.31 -5.87 7.83
N ALA A 156 5.18 -6.19 9.11
CA ALA A 156 4.26 -5.51 10.02
C ALA A 156 4.58 -4.01 10.17
N LYS A 157 5.87 -3.64 10.21
CA LYS A 157 6.28 -2.22 10.18
C LYS A 157 5.82 -1.48 8.93
N LYS A 158 5.88 -2.11 7.77
CA LYS A 158 5.40 -1.51 6.51
C LYS A 158 3.88 -1.34 6.52
N VAL A 159 3.15 -2.32 7.04
CA VAL A 159 1.69 -2.19 7.23
C VAL A 159 1.38 -1.05 8.20
N ALA A 160 2.11 -0.92 9.29
CA ALA A 160 1.95 0.20 10.22
C ALA A 160 2.20 1.57 9.53
N GLN A 161 3.15 1.67 8.61
CA GLN A 161 3.36 2.88 7.80
C GLN A 161 2.16 3.18 6.88
N ILE A 162 1.55 2.15 6.27
CA ILE A 162 0.32 2.30 5.48
C ILE A 162 -0.80 2.84 6.36
N VAL A 163 -0.95 2.33 7.58
CA VAL A 163 -1.92 2.82 8.56
C VAL A 163 -1.68 4.29 8.88
N VAL A 164 -0.46 4.69 9.22
CA VAL A 164 -0.13 6.10 9.54
C VAL A 164 -0.44 7.04 8.39
N THR A 165 -0.23 6.58 7.15
CA THR A 165 -0.41 7.40 5.95
C THR A 165 -1.88 7.58 5.58
N ASN A 166 -2.69 6.51 5.69
CA ASN A 166 -4.03 6.46 5.11
C ASN A 166 -5.17 6.61 6.13
N PHE A 167 -4.90 6.48 7.43
CA PHE A 167 -5.92 6.55 8.48
C PHE A 167 -5.71 7.75 9.42
N GLN A 168 -6.81 8.26 9.99
CA GLN A 168 -6.81 9.34 10.98
C GLN A 168 -7.91 9.15 12.03
#